data_63460616d3b4e338cc638f7f2930b969
#
_entry.id   63460616d3b4e338cc638f7f2930b969
#
_cell.length_a   1.000
_cell.length_b   1.000
_cell.length_c   1.000
_cell.angle_alpha   90.00
_cell.angle_beta   90.00
_cell.angle_gamma   90.00
#
_symmetry.space_group_name_H-M   'P 1'
#
loop_
_entity.id
_entity.type
_entity.pdbx_description
1 polymer ?
#
loop_
_entity_poly.entity_id
_entity_poly.type
_entity_poly.pdbx_seq_one_letter_code
_entity_poly.pdbx_strand_id
1 'polypeptide(L)'
;MESYDFIIIGTGVGGGTLAYALRNFGAKILLLERGDFLPQENENWQVEAVFKENRYKPKEMWYSHTGQAFKPGVHYYVGGNTKVYGAALPRFRKEDFEVLEHEGGTSPAWPISYNDLEPYYTEAEKIYRVHGKAGEDPTEPPRSSEYPFPAVPHEPYIANLMDKFRKQGLHPFSYPMGIDLREGGKCIRCKTCDGFPCKVLAKSDADTCVVRPSLENPNVTLWTKSFVKRLLTTSDGKRIESVEIEKDGQTLGVKADTVISACGTVNSTALLLRSANSAHPNGLANKTGLVGRNYMVHNNTALMAVNPLLPNPTVFQKTTAINDFYFKGPGFNYPMGNLQLLGKLQAGMLAAAKPFMPKSVLQAMANRSVDWWVMSEDLPDPENRVTLGSDGRINVRWQANNLVA
;
A
#
# COMPACT_ATOMS: atom_id res chain seq x y z
N MET A 1 -15.87 -27.53 -16.18
CA MET A 1 -15.07 -26.57 -15.42
C MET A 1 -14.84 -25.39 -16.35
N GLU A 2 -15.14 -24.18 -15.93
CA GLU A 2 -14.97 -22.98 -16.74
C GLU A 2 -13.48 -22.70 -16.96
N SER A 3 -13.12 -22.18 -18.14
CA SER A 3 -11.73 -21.92 -18.54
C SER A 3 -11.55 -20.46 -18.99
N TYR A 4 -10.38 -19.90 -18.66
CA TYR A 4 -9.95 -18.56 -18.96
C TYR A 4 -8.54 -18.57 -19.56
N ASP A 5 -8.14 -17.50 -20.22
CA ASP A 5 -6.74 -17.31 -20.62
C ASP A 5 -5.92 -16.88 -19.40
N PHE A 6 -6.48 -15.97 -18.59
CA PHE A 6 -5.84 -15.48 -17.36
C PHE A 6 -6.78 -15.58 -16.15
N ILE A 7 -6.25 -16.09 -15.04
CA ILE A 7 -6.83 -15.90 -13.70
C ILE A 7 -5.91 -15.00 -12.90
N ILE A 8 -6.41 -13.86 -12.43
CA ILE A 8 -5.69 -12.91 -11.58
C ILE A 8 -6.31 -12.95 -10.18
N ILE A 9 -5.52 -13.37 -9.19
CA ILE A 9 -5.97 -13.55 -7.81
C ILE A 9 -5.62 -12.31 -7.01
N GLY A 10 -6.62 -11.54 -6.61
CA GLY A 10 -6.51 -10.25 -5.94
C GLY A 10 -6.72 -9.06 -6.86
N THR A 11 -7.49 -8.09 -6.38
CA THR A 11 -7.87 -6.86 -7.10
C THR A 11 -7.19 -5.59 -6.57
N GLY A 12 -6.13 -5.77 -5.77
CA GLY A 12 -5.29 -4.66 -5.33
C GLY A 12 -4.55 -4.00 -6.51
N VAL A 13 -3.65 -3.06 -6.22
CA VAL A 13 -2.95 -2.29 -7.25
C VAL A 13 -2.27 -3.17 -8.30
N GLY A 14 -1.60 -4.26 -7.89
CA GLY A 14 -0.92 -5.16 -8.83
C GLY A 14 -1.89 -5.89 -9.77
N GLY A 15 -2.86 -6.63 -9.19
CA GLY A 15 -3.81 -7.41 -9.98
C GLY A 15 -4.77 -6.54 -10.80
N GLY A 16 -5.27 -5.45 -10.22
CA GLY A 16 -6.15 -4.51 -10.92
C GLY A 16 -5.45 -3.81 -12.09
N THR A 17 -4.20 -3.36 -11.91
CA THR A 17 -3.43 -2.72 -12.99
C THR A 17 -3.11 -3.70 -14.11
N LEU A 18 -2.77 -4.94 -13.78
CA LEU A 18 -2.52 -5.97 -14.78
C LEU A 18 -3.78 -6.30 -15.59
N ALA A 19 -4.93 -6.45 -14.95
CA ALA A 19 -6.19 -6.67 -15.64
C ALA A 19 -6.53 -5.49 -16.57
N TYR A 20 -6.28 -4.25 -16.11
CA TYR A 20 -6.48 -3.06 -16.92
C TYR A 20 -5.56 -3.02 -18.14
N ALA A 21 -4.30 -3.38 -17.99
CA ALA A 21 -3.36 -3.46 -19.10
C ALA A 21 -3.77 -4.54 -20.13
N LEU A 22 -4.26 -5.67 -19.67
CA LEU A 22 -4.63 -6.80 -20.53
C LEU A 22 -6.05 -6.72 -21.14
N ARG A 23 -6.92 -5.83 -20.64
CA ARG A 23 -8.35 -5.81 -20.98
C ARG A 23 -8.68 -5.73 -22.48
N ASN A 24 -7.80 -5.12 -23.27
CA ASN A 24 -7.99 -4.89 -24.69
C ASN A 24 -7.31 -5.91 -25.61
N PHE A 25 -6.68 -6.96 -25.04
CA PHE A 25 -5.98 -7.99 -25.82
C PHE A 25 -6.89 -9.11 -26.33
N GLY A 26 -8.20 -9.03 -26.08
CA GLY A 26 -9.17 -10.06 -26.46
C GLY A 26 -9.13 -11.33 -25.61
N ALA A 27 -8.25 -11.39 -24.61
CA ALA A 27 -8.12 -12.52 -23.71
C ALA A 27 -9.26 -12.58 -22.69
N LYS A 28 -9.74 -13.76 -22.35
CA LYS A 28 -10.75 -14.02 -21.33
C LYS A 28 -10.09 -14.00 -19.94
N ILE A 29 -10.38 -12.97 -19.15
CA ILE A 29 -9.74 -12.69 -17.86
C ILE A 29 -10.74 -12.91 -16.72
N LEU A 30 -10.36 -13.69 -15.70
CA LEU A 30 -11.07 -13.81 -14.44
C LEU A 30 -10.28 -13.12 -13.33
N LEU A 31 -10.87 -12.08 -12.73
CA LEU A 31 -10.40 -11.49 -11.48
C LEU A 31 -11.08 -12.20 -10.30
N LEU A 32 -10.31 -12.65 -9.33
CA LEU A 32 -10.80 -13.25 -8.09
C LEU A 32 -10.49 -12.35 -6.89
N GLU A 33 -11.54 -11.92 -6.19
CA GLU A 33 -11.41 -11.12 -4.98
C GLU A 33 -12.11 -11.81 -3.80
N ARG A 34 -11.38 -11.99 -2.69
CA ARG A 34 -11.96 -12.64 -1.52
C ARG A 34 -12.98 -11.78 -0.78
N GLY A 35 -12.88 -10.46 -0.92
CA GLY A 35 -13.83 -9.50 -0.38
C GLY A 35 -14.91 -9.10 -1.38
N ASP A 36 -15.62 -8.03 -1.04
CA ASP A 36 -16.63 -7.39 -1.88
C ASP A 36 -16.22 -5.93 -2.18
N PHE A 37 -17.04 -5.18 -2.91
CA PHE A 37 -16.87 -3.73 -3.00
C PHE A 37 -17.00 -3.09 -1.63
N LEU A 38 -16.13 -2.12 -1.34
CA LEU A 38 -16.21 -1.37 -0.09
C LEU A 38 -17.43 -0.44 -0.15
N PRO A 39 -18.34 -0.48 0.85
CA PRO A 39 -19.54 0.33 0.84
C PRO A 39 -19.23 1.82 0.95
N GLN A 40 -20.01 2.64 0.22
CA GLN A 40 -20.00 4.10 0.36
C GLN A 40 -21.02 4.51 1.42
N GLU A 41 -20.56 4.76 2.62
CA GLU A 41 -21.40 5.06 3.78
C GLU A 41 -20.79 6.16 4.64
N ASN A 42 -21.56 6.71 5.59
CA ASN A 42 -21.10 7.80 6.45
C ASN A 42 -19.95 7.37 7.36
N GLU A 43 -19.94 6.12 7.74
CA GLU A 43 -18.94 5.45 8.58
C GLU A 43 -17.54 5.48 7.97
N ASN A 44 -17.41 5.60 6.63
CA ASN A 44 -16.14 5.75 5.96
C ASN A 44 -15.30 6.92 6.50
N TRP A 45 -15.95 7.97 7.01
CA TRP A 45 -15.28 9.17 7.51
C TRP A 45 -15.38 9.34 9.03
N GLN A 46 -15.87 8.34 9.73
CA GLN A 46 -15.97 8.35 11.19
C GLN A 46 -14.77 7.67 11.83
N VAL A 47 -14.03 8.41 12.65
CA VAL A 47 -12.85 7.88 13.36
C VAL A 47 -13.20 6.67 14.23
N GLU A 48 -14.35 6.71 14.88
CA GLU A 48 -14.85 5.62 15.74
C GLU A 48 -15.00 4.33 14.93
N ALA A 49 -15.74 4.39 13.82
CA ALA A 49 -15.98 3.23 12.95
C ALA A 49 -14.68 2.66 12.35
N VAL A 50 -13.79 3.54 11.85
CA VAL A 50 -12.59 3.12 11.13
C VAL A 50 -11.50 2.62 12.07
N PHE A 51 -11.18 3.34 13.14
CA PHE A 51 -9.98 3.07 13.95
C PHE A 51 -10.28 2.39 15.29
N LYS A 52 -11.47 2.57 15.87
CA LYS A 52 -11.81 1.94 17.14
C LYS A 52 -12.57 0.64 16.93
N GLU A 53 -13.64 0.66 16.14
CA GLU A 53 -14.45 -0.52 15.83
C GLU A 53 -13.76 -1.44 14.80
N ASN A 54 -12.78 -0.90 14.03
CA ASN A 54 -12.12 -1.61 12.93
C ASN A 54 -13.12 -2.17 11.89
N ARG A 55 -14.18 -1.40 11.58
CA ARG A 55 -15.30 -1.79 10.71
C ARG A 55 -14.87 -2.38 9.38
N TYR A 56 -13.80 -1.85 8.78
CA TYR A 56 -13.31 -2.26 7.46
C TYR A 56 -12.13 -3.24 7.51
N LYS A 57 -11.69 -3.66 8.70
CA LYS A 57 -10.67 -4.69 8.84
C LYS A 57 -11.28 -6.08 8.77
N PRO A 58 -10.51 -7.09 8.30
CA PRO A 58 -10.99 -8.47 8.26
C PRO A 58 -11.27 -9.01 9.66
N LYS A 59 -12.14 -10.04 9.71
CA LYS A 59 -12.35 -10.83 10.93
C LYS A 59 -11.20 -11.81 11.19
N GLU A 60 -10.43 -12.13 10.15
CA GLU A 60 -9.28 -13.01 10.21
C GLU A 60 -8.22 -12.47 11.17
N MET A 61 -7.61 -13.37 11.93
CA MET A 61 -6.48 -13.05 12.80
C MET A 61 -5.22 -13.70 12.24
N TRP A 62 -4.11 -12.96 12.30
CA TRP A 62 -2.78 -13.51 12.10
C TRP A 62 -2.10 -13.66 13.45
N TYR A 63 -1.00 -14.40 13.50
CA TYR A 63 -0.32 -14.74 14.74
C TYR A 63 1.15 -14.34 14.68
N SER A 64 1.65 -13.77 15.76
CA SER A 64 3.08 -13.51 15.92
C SER A 64 3.84 -14.82 16.11
N HIS A 65 5.17 -14.78 16.05
CA HIS A 65 6.03 -15.92 16.35
C HIS A 65 5.90 -16.42 17.81
N THR A 66 5.36 -15.59 18.72
CA THR A 66 5.04 -15.97 20.11
C THR A 66 3.65 -16.58 20.24
N GLY A 67 2.89 -16.73 19.15
CA GLY A 67 1.52 -17.23 19.15
C GLY A 67 0.45 -16.19 19.53
N GLN A 68 0.83 -14.93 19.74
CA GLN A 68 -0.13 -13.85 20.02
C GLN A 68 -0.92 -13.52 18.75
N ALA A 69 -2.26 -13.56 18.86
CA ALA A 69 -3.15 -13.17 17.80
C ALA A 69 -3.21 -11.65 17.62
N PHE A 70 -3.22 -11.18 16.38
CA PHE A 70 -3.40 -9.76 16.04
C PHE A 70 -4.25 -9.59 14.79
N LYS A 71 -4.94 -8.46 14.68
CA LYS A 71 -5.64 -8.08 13.44
C LYS A 71 -4.64 -7.56 12.42
N PRO A 72 -4.57 -8.16 11.22
CA PRO A 72 -3.67 -7.69 10.18
C PRO A 72 -4.08 -6.33 9.63
N GLY A 73 -3.09 -5.57 9.13
CA GLY A 73 -3.28 -4.29 8.44
C GLY A 73 -3.69 -4.45 6.96
N VAL A 74 -4.51 -5.45 6.65
CA VAL A 74 -5.01 -5.71 5.30
C VAL A 74 -6.50 -5.47 5.20
N HIS A 75 -6.97 -5.17 3.98
CA HIS A 75 -8.39 -4.89 3.71
C HIS A 75 -8.82 -5.73 2.52
N TYR A 76 -9.79 -6.62 2.75
CA TYR A 76 -10.32 -7.52 1.72
C TYR A 76 -11.52 -6.87 1.05
N TYR A 77 -11.20 -6.03 0.07
CA TYR A 77 -12.16 -5.32 -0.77
C TYR A 77 -11.62 -5.23 -2.20
N VAL A 78 -12.50 -5.05 -3.17
CA VAL A 78 -12.10 -4.66 -4.52
C VAL A 78 -11.26 -3.39 -4.43
N GLY A 79 -10.02 -3.44 -4.93
CA GLY A 79 -9.00 -2.39 -4.76
C GLY A 79 -8.01 -2.63 -3.62
N GLY A 80 -8.25 -3.62 -2.74
CA GLY A 80 -7.33 -4.01 -1.67
C GLY A 80 -6.96 -2.86 -0.73
N ASN A 81 -5.72 -2.81 -0.27
CA ASN A 81 -5.23 -1.77 0.65
C ASN A 81 -5.23 -0.35 0.06
N THR A 82 -5.33 -0.20 -1.28
CA THR A 82 -5.45 1.13 -1.88
C THR A 82 -6.77 1.84 -1.52
N LYS A 83 -7.76 1.13 -0.99
CA LYS A 83 -8.99 1.75 -0.47
C LYS A 83 -8.73 2.66 0.72
N VAL A 84 -7.68 2.39 1.52
CA VAL A 84 -7.38 3.10 2.78
C VAL A 84 -6.01 3.79 2.79
N TYR A 85 -5.16 3.63 1.75
CA TYR A 85 -3.86 4.28 1.70
C TYR A 85 -3.97 5.81 1.67
N GLY A 86 -2.86 6.50 1.92
CA GLY A 86 -2.83 7.97 1.96
C GLY A 86 -2.72 8.65 0.59
N ALA A 87 -2.97 7.94 -0.50
CA ALA A 87 -2.87 8.45 -1.88
C ALA A 87 -1.49 8.99 -2.30
N ALA A 88 -0.43 8.69 -1.54
CA ALA A 88 0.94 9.07 -1.85
C ALA A 88 1.52 8.14 -2.90
N LEU A 89 2.01 8.68 -4.00
CA LEU A 89 2.54 7.93 -5.14
C LEU A 89 3.86 8.52 -5.68
N PRO A 90 4.90 8.65 -4.82
CA PRO A 90 6.24 9.03 -5.28
C PRO A 90 6.87 7.89 -6.07
N ARG A 91 7.81 8.22 -6.97
CA ARG A 91 8.68 7.24 -7.61
C ARG A 91 9.78 6.83 -6.62
N PHE A 92 10.28 5.61 -6.74
CA PHE A 92 11.58 5.25 -6.15
C PHE A 92 12.71 6.04 -6.81
N ARG A 93 13.79 6.26 -6.08
CA ARG A 93 14.99 6.93 -6.59
C ARG A 93 15.79 5.91 -7.41
N LYS A 94 16.67 6.41 -8.25
CA LYS A 94 17.54 5.54 -9.04
C LYS A 94 18.39 4.63 -8.13
N GLU A 95 18.90 5.20 -7.07
CA GLU A 95 19.74 4.54 -6.07
C GLU A 95 19.00 3.45 -5.29
N ASP A 96 17.66 3.54 -5.14
CA ASP A 96 16.86 2.51 -4.47
C ASP A 96 16.91 1.15 -5.20
N PHE A 97 17.32 1.12 -6.46
CA PHE A 97 17.51 -0.09 -7.26
C PHE A 97 18.94 -0.65 -7.18
N GLU A 98 19.85 0.07 -6.56
CA GLU A 98 21.25 -0.29 -6.40
C GLU A 98 21.49 -0.90 -5.00
N VAL A 99 22.72 -1.31 -4.72
CA VAL A 99 23.08 -1.72 -3.36
C VAL A 99 23.16 -0.47 -2.49
N LEU A 100 22.39 -0.43 -1.41
CA LEU A 100 22.46 0.63 -0.41
C LEU A 100 23.02 0.09 0.91
N GLU A 101 24.10 0.69 1.37
CA GLU A 101 24.66 0.43 2.68
C GLU A 101 23.92 1.23 3.73
N HIS A 102 23.52 0.55 4.80
CA HIS A 102 22.92 1.10 6.01
C HIS A 102 23.81 0.81 7.21
N GLU A 103 23.66 1.52 8.31
CA GLU A 103 24.41 1.20 9.53
C GLU A 103 24.07 -0.21 10.06
N GLY A 104 22.81 -0.63 9.90
CA GLY A 104 22.34 -1.94 10.34
C GLY A 104 22.55 -3.09 9.36
N GLY A 105 23.08 -2.84 8.15
CA GLY A 105 23.26 -3.86 7.10
C GLY A 105 23.12 -3.29 5.70
N THR A 106 22.72 -4.12 4.75
CA THR A 106 22.71 -3.78 3.32
C THR A 106 21.34 -4.05 2.71
N SER A 107 20.78 -3.07 1.99
CA SER A 107 19.68 -3.27 1.06
C SER A 107 20.26 -3.77 -0.27
N PRO A 108 19.87 -4.98 -0.75
CA PRO A 108 20.45 -5.55 -1.96
C PRO A 108 19.93 -4.84 -3.22
N ALA A 109 20.73 -4.84 -4.28
CA ALA A 109 20.27 -4.36 -5.58
C ALA A 109 19.05 -5.15 -6.10
N TRP A 110 18.19 -4.47 -6.81
CA TRP A 110 17.12 -5.09 -7.57
C TRP A 110 17.67 -5.70 -8.88
N PRO A 111 17.06 -6.75 -9.43
CA PRO A 111 17.47 -7.34 -10.70
C PRO A 111 17.09 -6.48 -11.93
N ILE A 112 16.48 -5.33 -11.71
CA ILE A 112 16.05 -4.33 -12.70
C ILE A 112 16.50 -2.95 -12.25
N SER A 113 16.65 -2.02 -13.17
CA SER A 113 17.04 -0.64 -12.89
C SER A 113 15.85 0.31 -12.86
N TYR A 114 16.07 1.52 -12.35
CA TYR A 114 15.08 2.60 -12.46
C TYR A 114 14.70 2.88 -13.93
N ASN A 115 15.69 2.85 -14.85
CA ASN A 115 15.45 3.13 -16.27
C ASN A 115 14.52 2.10 -16.93
N ASP A 116 14.54 0.86 -16.47
CA ASP A 116 13.61 -0.19 -16.94
C ASP A 116 12.18 0.11 -16.52
N LEU A 117 11.98 0.76 -15.36
CA LEU A 117 10.67 1.09 -14.81
C LEU A 117 10.17 2.50 -15.15
N GLU A 118 11.03 3.41 -15.56
CA GLU A 118 10.66 4.80 -15.81
C GLU A 118 9.45 4.97 -16.75
N PRO A 119 9.37 4.28 -17.91
CA PRO A 119 8.20 4.37 -18.79
C PRO A 119 6.91 3.93 -18.10
N TYR A 120 6.98 2.91 -17.24
CA TYR A 120 5.82 2.38 -16.51
C TYR A 120 5.42 3.30 -15.34
N TYR A 121 6.35 3.99 -14.69
CA TYR A 121 6.04 5.05 -13.74
C TYR A 121 5.26 6.17 -14.43
N THR A 122 5.71 6.61 -15.60
CA THR A 122 5.03 7.64 -16.39
C THR A 122 3.61 7.23 -16.78
N GLU A 123 3.40 5.96 -17.16
CA GLU A 123 2.07 5.43 -17.47
C GLU A 123 1.19 5.31 -16.21
N ALA A 124 1.75 4.76 -15.12
CA ALA A 124 1.04 4.62 -13.86
C ALA A 124 0.58 5.97 -13.29
N GLU A 125 1.40 7.00 -13.37
CA GLU A 125 1.03 8.36 -12.94
C GLU A 125 -0.19 8.88 -13.70
N LYS A 126 -0.31 8.60 -15.00
CA LYS A 126 -1.49 8.96 -15.81
C LYS A 126 -2.72 8.18 -15.38
N ILE A 127 -2.60 6.86 -15.23
CA ILE A 127 -3.69 5.95 -14.81
C ILE A 127 -4.22 6.36 -13.43
N TYR A 128 -3.32 6.59 -12.48
CA TYR A 128 -3.66 6.93 -11.10
C TYR A 128 -3.80 8.44 -10.84
N ARG A 129 -3.85 9.27 -11.90
CA ARG A 129 -4.13 10.72 -11.83
C ARG A 129 -3.23 11.43 -10.84
N VAL A 130 -1.93 11.21 -10.94
CA VAL A 130 -0.98 11.75 -9.98
C VAL A 130 -0.81 13.24 -10.17
N HIS A 131 -1.04 14.00 -9.12
CA HIS A 131 -0.77 15.41 -8.98
C HIS A 131 0.63 15.60 -8.43
N GLY A 132 1.46 16.43 -9.05
CA GLY A 132 2.82 16.69 -8.59
C GLY A 132 3.45 17.87 -9.31
N LYS A 133 4.69 18.18 -8.93
CA LYS A 133 5.53 19.17 -9.59
C LYS A 133 6.95 18.66 -9.65
N ALA A 134 7.45 18.43 -10.84
CA ALA A 134 8.80 17.93 -11.07
C ALA A 134 9.86 18.97 -10.69
N GLY A 135 11.05 18.48 -10.29
CA GLY A 135 12.21 19.32 -10.00
C GLY A 135 12.20 20.04 -8.65
N GLU A 136 11.21 19.77 -7.76
CA GLU A 136 11.21 20.32 -6.40
C GLU A 136 11.93 19.43 -5.39
N ASP A 137 11.90 18.10 -5.59
CA ASP A 137 12.55 17.13 -4.71
C ASP A 137 14.02 16.98 -5.10
N PRO A 138 14.99 17.28 -4.21
CA PRO A 138 16.41 17.17 -4.52
C PRO A 138 16.88 15.73 -4.83
N THR A 139 16.06 14.74 -4.48
CA THR A 139 16.32 13.32 -4.73
C THR A 139 15.49 12.77 -5.87
N GLU A 140 14.74 13.60 -6.59
CA GLU A 140 13.84 13.13 -7.66
C GLU A 140 14.64 12.43 -8.76
N PRO A 141 14.25 11.20 -9.17
CA PRO A 141 14.91 10.52 -10.26
C PRO A 141 14.57 11.17 -11.60
N PRO A 142 15.40 10.97 -12.65
CA PRO A 142 15.12 11.48 -13.98
C PRO A 142 13.75 11.06 -14.50
N ARG A 143 13.05 11.96 -15.20
CA ARG A 143 11.71 11.77 -15.73
C ARG A 143 11.67 12.07 -17.23
N SER A 144 10.91 11.27 -17.98
CA SER A 144 10.65 11.51 -19.42
C SER A 144 9.48 12.47 -19.65
N SER A 145 8.65 12.74 -18.62
CA SER A 145 7.50 13.63 -18.71
C SER A 145 7.17 14.30 -17.37
N GLU A 146 6.52 15.44 -17.43
CA GLU A 146 5.91 16.09 -16.28
C GLU A 146 4.81 15.23 -15.66
N TYR A 147 4.40 15.55 -14.42
CA TYR A 147 3.22 14.95 -13.82
C TYR A 147 1.97 15.25 -14.65
N PRO A 148 1.01 14.32 -14.77
CA PRO A 148 -0.19 14.52 -15.59
C PRO A 148 -1.09 15.65 -15.06
N PHE A 149 -0.98 15.99 -13.79
CA PHE A 149 -1.76 17.07 -13.17
C PHE A 149 -0.88 17.92 -12.26
N PRO A 150 -1.18 19.25 -12.13
CA PRO A 150 -0.42 20.14 -11.27
C PRO A 150 -0.48 19.71 -9.81
N ALA A 151 0.53 20.08 -9.03
CA ALA A 151 0.60 19.78 -7.61
C ALA A 151 -0.67 20.21 -6.86
N VAL A 152 -1.01 19.47 -5.82
CA VAL A 152 -2.14 19.82 -4.93
C VAL A 152 -1.81 21.14 -4.23
N PRO A 153 -2.65 22.17 -4.32
CA PRO A 153 -2.39 23.47 -3.68
C PRO A 153 -2.26 23.31 -2.17
N HIS A 154 -1.21 23.92 -1.60
CA HIS A 154 -1.01 23.99 -0.17
C HIS A 154 -1.99 24.97 0.47
N GLU A 155 -2.57 24.60 1.61
CA GLU A 155 -3.30 25.55 2.43
C GLU A 155 -2.33 26.57 3.07
N PRO A 156 -2.77 27.79 3.41
CA PRO A 156 -1.88 28.89 3.82
C PRO A 156 -0.93 28.54 4.97
N TYR A 157 -1.38 27.75 5.94
CA TYR A 157 -0.53 27.33 7.07
C TYR A 157 0.63 26.45 6.59
N ILE A 158 0.36 25.51 5.68
CA ILE A 158 1.37 24.59 5.11
C ILE A 158 2.33 25.36 4.19
N ALA A 159 1.82 26.26 3.35
CA ALA A 159 2.65 27.11 2.51
C ALA A 159 3.65 27.94 3.36
N ASN A 160 3.17 28.57 4.45
CA ASN A 160 4.03 29.29 5.37
C ASN A 160 5.07 28.37 6.06
N LEU A 161 4.69 27.14 6.39
CA LEU A 161 5.61 26.15 6.95
C LEU A 161 6.72 25.78 5.96
N MET A 162 6.38 25.54 4.70
CA MET A 162 7.37 25.27 3.65
C MET A 162 8.35 26.44 3.48
N ASP A 163 7.87 27.67 3.50
CA ASP A 163 8.73 28.86 3.40
C ASP A 163 9.69 28.97 4.59
N LYS A 164 9.26 28.59 5.79
CA LYS A 164 10.14 28.51 6.97
C LYS A 164 11.21 27.45 6.83
N PHE A 165 10.90 26.29 6.26
CA PHE A 165 11.88 25.25 6.00
C PHE A 165 12.90 25.70 4.93
N ARG A 166 12.44 26.34 3.85
CA ARG A 166 13.33 26.90 2.82
C ARG A 166 14.30 27.93 3.39
N LYS A 167 13.84 28.79 4.31
CA LYS A 167 14.70 29.76 5.03
C LYS A 167 15.74 29.09 5.92
N GLN A 168 15.54 27.82 6.28
CA GLN A 168 16.51 27.01 7.04
C GLN A 168 17.40 26.15 6.12
N GLY A 169 17.30 26.33 4.81
CA GLY A 169 18.11 25.59 3.82
C GLY A 169 17.58 24.20 3.47
N LEU A 170 16.33 23.87 3.86
CA LEU A 170 15.67 22.63 3.47
C LEU A 170 14.88 22.80 2.16
N HIS A 171 14.63 21.69 1.46
CA HIS A 171 13.95 21.66 0.16
C HIS A 171 12.60 20.93 0.26
N PRO A 172 11.58 21.51 0.97
CA PRO A 172 10.26 20.93 0.98
C PRO A 172 9.66 20.98 -0.43
N PHE A 173 9.06 19.88 -0.85
CA PHE A 173 8.50 19.72 -2.18
C PHE A 173 7.02 19.32 -2.14
N SER A 174 6.32 19.54 -3.26
CA SER A 174 4.93 19.13 -3.44
C SER A 174 4.84 17.62 -3.54
N TYR A 175 4.22 16.98 -2.55
CA TYR A 175 4.19 15.52 -2.47
C TYR A 175 3.29 14.91 -3.54
N PRO A 176 3.75 13.93 -4.33
CA PRO A 176 2.94 13.34 -5.40
C PRO A 176 1.72 12.61 -4.86
N MET A 177 0.51 13.04 -5.32
CA MET A 177 -0.76 12.58 -4.79
C MET A 177 -1.68 12.02 -5.88
N GLY A 178 -2.12 10.77 -5.73
CA GLY A 178 -3.12 10.15 -6.59
C GLY A 178 -4.54 10.44 -6.10
N ILE A 179 -5.12 11.55 -6.57
CA ILE A 179 -6.49 11.99 -6.22
C ILE A 179 -7.19 12.61 -7.42
N ASP A 180 -8.52 12.55 -7.46
CA ASP A 180 -9.31 13.15 -8.54
C ASP A 180 -9.62 14.62 -8.25
N LEU A 181 -8.60 15.48 -8.35
CA LEU A 181 -8.69 16.94 -8.12
C LEU A 181 -8.67 17.75 -9.42
N ARG A 182 -8.78 17.11 -10.55
CA ARG A 182 -8.94 17.78 -11.86
C ARG A 182 -10.25 18.57 -11.91
N GLU A 183 -10.43 19.41 -12.94
CA GLU A 183 -11.71 20.11 -13.18
C GLU A 183 -12.86 19.08 -13.28
N GLY A 184 -13.95 19.33 -12.53
CA GLY A 184 -15.06 18.37 -12.40
C GLY A 184 -14.74 17.12 -11.59
N GLY A 185 -13.55 17.00 -11.00
CA GLY A 185 -13.14 15.89 -10.17
C GLY A 185 -13.88 15.83 -8.83
N LYS A 186 -13.87 14.64 -8.23
CA LYS A 186 -14.66 14.36 -7.01
C LYS A 186 -13.95 14.70 -5.69
N CYS A 187 -12.66 15.02 -5.71
CA CYS A 187 -11.90 15.27 -4.49
C CYS A 187 -12.27 16.60 -3.84
N ILE A 188 -12.76 16.55 -2.61
CA ILE A 188 -13.14 17.72 -1.83
C ILE A 188 -12.06 18.14 -0.81
N ARG A 189 -10.89 17.54 -0.86
CA ARG A 189 -9.77 17.78 0.07
C ARG A 189 -10.19 17.71 1.54
N CYS A 190 -10.80 16.59 1.92
CA CYS A 190 -11.26 16.34 3.29
C CYS A 190 -10.10 15.96 4.24
N LYS A 191 -10.36 16.01 5.54
CA LYS A 191 -9.41 15.61 6.59
C LYS A 191 -9.29 14.08 6.80
N THR A 192 -10.03 13.28 6.03
CA THR A 192 -10.14 11.82 6.18
C THR A 192 -9.54 11.08 5.00
N CYS A 193 -8.31 11.44 4.60
CA CYS A 193 -7.62 10.80 3.47
C CYS A 193 -6.77 9.59 3.92
N ASP A 194 -5.90 9.76 4.92
CA ASP A 194 -5.01 8.70 5.42
C ASP A 194 -5.74 7.73 6.33
N GLY A 195 -5.70 6.44 5.98
CA GLY A 195 -6.29 5.37 6.78
C GLY A 195 -7.81 5.24 6.66
N PHE A 196 -8.47 6.16 5.99
CA PHE A 196 -9.94 6.12 5.79
C PHE A 196 -10.30 5.67 4.38
N PRO A 197 -11.41 4.92 4.20
CA PRO A 197 -12.03 4.75 2.90
C PRO A 197 -12.50 6.09 2.32
N CYS A 198 -12.37 6.28 1.00
CA CYS A 198 -12.84 7.49 0.36
C CYS A 198 -14.33 7.40 0.02
N LYS A 199 -15.18 8.03 0.82
CA LYS A 199 -16.65 8.02 0.64
C LYS A 199 -17.09 8.53 -0.73
N VAL A 200 -16.36 9.50 -1.31
CA VAL A 200 -16.71 10.12 -2.60
C VAL A 200 -15.97 9.46 -3.79
N LEU A 201 -15.23 8.37 -3.58
CA LEU A 201 -14.46 7.66 -4.61
C LEU A 201 -13.51 8.58 -5.42
N ALA A 202 -12.92 9.55 -4.75
CA ALA A 202 -11.97 10.49 -5.34
C ALA A 202 -10.50 10.13 -5.13
N LYS A 203 -10.22 9.19 -4.22
CA LYS A 203 -8.88 8.61 -4.07
C LYS A 203 -8.58 7.74 -5.28
N SER A 204 -7.41 7.92 -5.89
CA SER A 204 -6.98 7.10 -7.02
C SER A 204 -6.55 5.72 -6.52
N ASP A 205 -7.51 4.91 -6.15
CA ASP A 205 -7.32 3.53 -5.74
C ASP A 205 -7.54 2.56 -6.91
N ALA A 206 -7.13 1.31 -6.74
CA ALA A 206 -7.20 0.31 -7.81
C ALA A 206 -8.65 -0.01 -8.23
N ASP A 207 -9.63 0.06 -7.32
CA ASP A 207 -11.04 -0.10 -7.66
C ASP A 207 -11.48 0.96 -8.69
N THR A 208 -11.22 2.24 -8.37
CA THR A 208 -11.71 3.38 -9.18
C THR A 208 -10.90 3.62 -10.44
N CYS A 209 -9.60 3.37 -10.43
CA CYS A 209 -8.73 3.68 -11.55
C CYS A 209 -8.57 2.55 -12.57
N VAL A 210 -8.65 1.31 -12.12
CA VAL A 210 -8.29 0.17 -12.99
C VAL A 210 -9.32 -0.97 -12.96
N VAL A 211 -9.86 -1.38 -11.80
CA VAL A 211 -10.78 -2.53 -11.77
C VAL A 211 -12.10 -2.19 -12.46
N ARG A 212 -12.83 -1.14 -12.02
CA ARG A 212 -14.09 -0.74 -12.66
C ARG A 212 -13.93 -0.47 -14.15
N PRO A 213 -12.92 0.30 -14.60
CA PRO A 213 -12.68 0.47 -16.04
C PRO A 213 -12.36 -0.83 -16.79
N SER A 214 -11.74 -1.82 -16.14
CA SER A 214 -11.53 -3.13 -16.77
C SER A 214 -12.83 -3.89 -17.00
N LEU A 215 -13.78 -3.78 -16.08
CA LEU A 215 -15.07 -4.46 -16.14
C LEU A 215 -16.02 -3.90 -17.23
N GLU A 216 -15.69 -2.76 -17.81
CA GLU A 216 -16.40 -2.24 -19.00
C GLU A 216 -16.11 -3.10 -20.23
N ASN A 217 -15.03 -3.89 -20.22
CA ASN A 217 -14.70 -4.83 -21.27
C ASN A 217 -15.36 -6.19 -21.00
N PRO A 218 -16.14 -6.75 -21.94
CA PRO A 218 -16.88 -8.01 -21.76
C PRO A 218 -15.96 -9.24 -21.56
N ASN A 219 -14.67 -9.12 -21.91
CA ASN A 219 -13.71 -10.22 -21.70
C ASN A 219 -13.20 -10.30 -20.25
N VAL A 220 -13.49 -9.30 -19.40
CA VAL A 220 -13.03 -9.25 -18.01
C VAL A 220 -14.19 -9.55 -17.08
N THR A 221 -14.06 -10.59 -16.31
CA THR A 221 -15.04 -11.02 -15.30
C THR A 221 -14.46 -10.86 -13.90
N LEU A 222 -15.23 -10.33 -12.97
CA LEU A 222 -14.87 -10.25 -11.55
C LEU A 222 -15.77 -11.18 -10.73
N TRP A 223 -15.15 -12.05 -9.94
CA TRP A 223 -15.83 -12.76 -8.88
C TRP A 223 -15.40 -12.19 -7.53
N THR A 224 -16.32 -11.54 -6.85
CA THR A 224 -16.18 -11.13 -5.44
C THR A 224 -16.55 -12.28 -4.49
N LYS A 225 -16.20 -12.15 -3.19
CA LYS A 225 -16.44 -13.19 -2.16
C LYS A 225 -15.87 -14.55 -2.55
N SER A 226 -14.76 -14.54 -3.28
CA SER A 226 -14.15 -15.71 -3.90
C SER A 226 -12.74 -15.92 -3.34
N PHE A 227 -12.65 -16.74 -2.28
CA PHE A 227 -11.38 -17.00 -1.61
C PHE A 227 -10.64 -18.14 -2.29
N VAL A 228 -9.49 -17.86 -2.88
CA VAL A 228 -8.63 -18.90 -3.44
C VAL A 228 -7.91 -19.64 -2.33
N LYS A 229 -8.24 -20.93 -2.19
CA LYS A 229 -7.70 -21.80 -1.14
C LYS A 229 -6.36 -22.39 -1.53
N ARG A 230 -6.27 -22.92 -2.75
CA ARG A 230 -5.08 -23.62 -3.26
C ARG A 230 -4.98 -23.51 -4.78
N LEU A 231 -3.75 -23.67 -5.25
CA LEU A 231 -3.41 -23.91 -6.64
C LEU A 231 -3.10 -25.40 -6.79
N LEU A 232 -3.88 -26.10 -7.59
CA LEU A 232 -3.70 -27.53 -7.83
C LEU A 232 -2.81 -27.71 -9.06
N THR A 233 -1.81 -28.61 -8.95
CA THR A 233 -0.88 -28.90 -10.04
C THR A 233 -1.26 -30.17 -10.78
N THR A 234 -0.75 -30.29 -11.99
CA THR A 234 -0.70 -31.59 -12.69
C THR A 234 0.08 -32.62 -11.86
N SER A 235 -0.11 -33.89 -12.13
CA SER A 235 0.53 -34.99 -11.38
C SER A 235 2.05 -34.94 -11.39
N ASP A 236 2.66 -34.37 -12.43
CA ASP A 236 4.10 -34.16 -12.55
C ASP A 236 4.58 -32.87 -11.86
N GLY A 237 3.66 -32.08 -11.30
CA GLY A 237 3.94 -30.83 -10.58
C GLY A 237 4.39 -29.64 -11.43
N LYS A 238 4.39 -29.77 -12.78
CA LYS A 238 5.01 -28.75 -13.65
C LYS A 238 4.09 -27.60 -14.03
N ARG A 239 2.78 -27.77 -13.95
CA ARG A 239 1.78 -26.79 -14.35
C ARG A 239 0.71 -26.66 -13.29
N ILE A 240 0.10 -25.47 -13.17
CA ILE A 240 -1.15 -25.31 -12.44
C ILE A 240 -2.27 -25.90 -13.31
N GLU A 241 -2.96 -26.90 -12.78
CA GLU A 241 -4.08 -27.56 -13.45
C GLU A 241 -5.40 -26.82 -13.20
N SER A 242 -5.59 -26.33 -11.96
CA SER A 242 -6.79 -25.59 -11.58
C SER A 242 -6.56 -24.75 -10.33
N VAL A 243 -7.43 -23.77 -10.15
CA VAL A 243 -7.52 -22.91 -8.97
C VAL A 243 -8.72 -23.35 -8.14
N GLU A 244 -8.49 -23.74 -6.88
CA GLU A 244 -9.53 -24.12 -5.93
C GLU A 244 -10.03 -22.87 -5.19
N ILE A 245 -11.32 -22.60 -5.30
CA ILE A 245 -11.96 -21.38 -4.80
C ILE A 245 -13.08 -21.75 -3.84
N GLU A 246 -13.15 -21.08 -2.70
CA GLU A 246 -14.32 -21.09 -1.83
C GLU A 246 -15.17 -19.86 -2.14
N LYS A 247 -16.43 -20.09 -2.55
CA LYS A 247 -17.41 -19.06 -2.86
C LYS A 247 -18.78 -19.50 -2.40
N ASP A 248 -19.47 -18.64 -1.64
CA ASP A 248 -20.81 -18.89 -1.11
C ASP A 248 -20.95 -20.25 -0.39
N GLY A 249 -19.91 -20.65 0.36
CA GLY A 249 -19.84 -21.92 1.09
C GLY A 249 -19.57 -23.16 0.22
N GLN A 250 -19.36 -22.99 -1.07
CA GLN A 250 -19.05 -24.08 -2.00
C GLN A 250 -17.58 -24.02 -2.43
N THR A 251 -16.99 -25.19 -2.69
CA THR A 251 -15.67 -25.30 -3.31
C THR A 251 -15.83 -25.48 -4.82
N LEU A 252 -15.27 -24.54 -5.56
CA LEU A 252 -15.31 -24.51 -7.03
C LEU A 252 -13.89 -24.66 -7.57
N GLY A 253 -13.77 -25.24 -8.78
CA GLY A 253 -12.53 -25.28 -9.54
C GLY A 253 -12.66 -24.52 -10.86
N VAL A 254 -11.67 -23.69 -11.18
CA VAL A 254 -11.57 -23.01 -12.48
C VAL A 254 -10.17 -23.23 -13.07
N LYS A 255 -10.08 -23.18 -14.41
CA LYS A 255 -8.83 -23.39 -15.15
C LYS A 255 -8.41 -22.13 -15.89
N ALA A 256 -7.11 -21.95 -16.07
CA ALA A 256 -6.57 -20.94 -16.97
C ALA A 256 -5.22 -21.38 -17.54
N ASP A 257 -4.85 -20.79 -18.67
CA ASP A 257 -3.52 -20.97 -19.24
C ASP A 257 -2.45 -20.31 -18.36
N THR A 258 -2.77 -19.16 -17.78
CA THR A 258 -1.89 -18.42 -16.86
C THR A 258 -2.63 -18.04 -15.59
N VAL A 259 -2.02 -18.35 -14.44
CA VAL A 259 -2.52 -17.98 -13.11
C VAL A 259 -1.56 -17.00 -12.44
N ILE A 260 -2.05 -15.83 -12.04
CA ILE A 260 -1.28 -14.74 -11.45
C ILE A 260 -1.70 -14.55 -9.99
N SER A 261 -0.76 -14.72 -9.05
CA SER A 261 -0.98 -14.41 -7.64
C SER A 261 -0.64 -12.94 -7.35
N ALA A 262 -1.66 -12.14 -7.11
CA ALA A 262 -1.58 -10.71 -6.80
C ALA A 262 -2.27 -10.33 -5.47
N CYS A 263 -2.20 -11.25 -4.48
CA CYS A 263 -2.92 -11.15 -3.20
C CYS A 263 -2.22 -10.26 -2.16
N GLY A 264 -1.13 -9.58 -2.52
CA GLY A 264 -0.22 -8.91 -1.61
C GLY A 264 0.73 -9.90 -0.92
N THR A 265 1.82 -9.38 -0.33
CA THR A 265 2.97 -10.16 0.14
C THR A 265 2.57 -11.37 1.01
N VAL A 266 1.84 -11.15 2.09
CA VAL A 266 1.53 -12.22 3.07
C VAL A 266 0.55 -13.25 2.49
N ASN A 267 -0.52 -12.80 1.84
CA ASN A 267 -1.52 -13.73 1.29
C ASN A 267 -1.01 -14.50 0.06
N SER A 268 -0.16 -13.90 -0.79
CA SER A 268 0.51 -14.62 -1.89
C SER A 268 1.43 -15.70 -1.36
N THR A 269 2.23 -15.37 -0.33
CA THR A 269 3.06 -16.36 0.38
C THR A 269 2.20 -17.49 0.96
N ALA A 270 1.13 -17.15 1.69
CA ALA A 270 0.24 -18.13 2.30
C ALA A 270 -0.42 -19.03 1.24
N LEU A 271 -0.80 -18.49 0.08
CA LEU A 271 -1.35 -19.26 -1.03
C LEU A 271 -0.34 -20.26 -1.58
N LEU A 272 0.90 -19.86 -1.82
CA LEU A 272 1.97 -20.74 -2.29
C LEU A 272 2.27 -21.86 -1.30
N LEU A 273 2.39 -21.54 -0.02
CA LEU A 273 2.64 -22.50 1.05
C LEU A 273 1.46 -23.48 1.22
N ARG A 274 0.22 -22.99 1.19
CA ARG A 274 -1.00 -23.79 1.32
C ARG A 274 -1.22 -24.73 0.15
N SER A 275 -0.62 -24.44 -1.00
CA SER A 275 -0.67 -25.24 -2.22
C SER A 275 0.34 -26.39 -2.25
N ALA A 276 0.95 -26.73 -1.09
CA ALA A 276 1.85 -27.88 -0.97
C ALA A 276 1.18 -29.17 -1.41
N ASN A 277 1.95 -30.04 -2.07
CA ASN A 277 1.54 -31.37 -2.54
C ASN A 277 2.75 -32.31 -2.63
N SER A 278 2.56 -33.54 -3.14
CA SER A 278 3.65 -34.53 -3.22
C SER A 278 4.84 -34.10 -4.07
N ALA A 279 4.62 -33.32 -5.14
CA ALA A 279 5.69 -32.78 -5.99
C ALA A 279 6.34 -31.51 -5.37
N HIS A 280 5.60 -30.81 -4.52
CA HIS A 280 6.01 -29.57 -3.87
C HIS A 280 5.73 -29.59 -2.36
N PRO A 281 6.41 -30.43 -1.58
CA PRO A 281 6.08 -30.68 -0.17
C PRO A 281 6.20 -29.43 0.72
N ASN A 282 7.03 -28.45 0.34
CA ASN A 282 7.25 -27.20 1.08
C ASN A 282 6.46 -26.02 0.51
N GLY A 283 5.47 -26.26 -0.37
CA GLY A 283 4.71 -25.21 -1.08
C GLY A 283 5.21 -24.98 -2.50
N LEU A 284 4.36 -24.36 -3.32
CA LEU A 284 4.70 -24.02 -4.70
C LEU A 284 5.82 -22.97 -4.75
N ALA A 285 6.65 -23.02 -5.80
CA ALA A 285 7.81 -22.15 -6.02
C ALA A 285 8.83 -22.13 -4.86
N ASN A 286 8.76 -23.08 -3.91
CA ASN A 286 9.54 -23.09 -2.68
C ASN A 286 10.64 -24.16 -2.64
N LYS A 287 11.20 -24.52 -3.79
CA LYS A 287 12.30 -25.48 -3.87
C LYS A 287 13.57 -24.99 -3.12
N THR A 288 13.78 -23.69 -3.09
CA THR A 288 14.92 -23.04 -2.40
C THR A 288 14.66 -22.73 -0.94
N GLY A 289 13.40 -22.89 -0.45
CA GLY A 289 13.02 -22.51 0.91
C GLY A 289 12.90 -21.00 1.15
N LEU A 290 12.84 -20.18 0.08
CA LEU A 290 12.80 -18.71 0.19
C LEU A 290 11.38 -18.14 0.30
N VAL A 291 10.35 -18.90 -0.08
CA VAL A 291 8.96 -18.41 0.02
C VAL A 291 8.63 -18.11 1.48
N GLY A 292 8.25 -16.86 1.72
CA GLY A 292 7.90 -16.33 3.02
C GLY A 292 9.05 -15.72 3.82
N ARG A 293 10.31 -15.87 3.41
CA ARG A 293 11.46 -15.26 4.07
C ARG A 293 11.63 -13.79 3.67
N ASN A 294 12.46 -13.07 4.43
CA ASN A 294 12.78 -11.65 4.23
C ASN A 294 11.50 -10.77 4.23
N TYR A 295 10.58 -11.04 5.15
CA TYR A 295 9.42 -10.18 5.35
C TYR A 295 9.87 -8.85 5.93
N MET A 296 9.66 -7.79 5.19
CA MET A 296 10.04 -6.42 5.54
C MET A 296 8.82 -5.52 5.59
N VAL A 297 8.91 -4.48 6.39
CA VAL A 297 7.94 -3.39 6.48
C VAL A 297 8.69 -2.05 6.36
N HIS A 298 7.96 -0.94 6.25
CA HIS A 298 8.58 0.35 6.47
C HIS A 298 8.69 0.59 7.99
N ASN A 299 9.85 1.05 8.46
CA ASN A 299 10.01 1.52 9.83
C ASN A 299 9.35 2.90 9.93
N ASN A 300 8.09 2.92 10.35
CA ASN A 300 7.26 4.12 10.35
C ASN A 300 7.11 4.72 11.75
N THR A 301 7.44 6.00 11.89
CA THR A 301 7.16 6.78 13.10
C THR A 301 6.20 7.91 12.79
N ALA A 302 5.11 7.99 13.54
CA ALA A 302 4.22 9.15 13.48
C ALA A 302 4.73 10.23 14.44
N LEU A 303 5.11 11.38 13.90
CA LEU A 303 5.56 12.54 14.66
C LEU A 303 4.48 13.63 14.64
N MET A 304 4.08 14.09 15.83
CA MET A 304 3.15 15.21 16.00
C MET A 304 3.90 16.43 16.51
N ALA A 305 4.09 17.44 15.66
CA ALA A 305 4.68 18.71 16.04
C ALA A 305 3.56 19.69 16.49
N VAL A 306 3.49 19.99 17.78
CA VAL A 306 2.45 20.84 18.36
C VAL A 306 2.98 22.23 18.66
N ASN A 307 2.33 23.26 18.09
CA ASN A 307 2.58 24.64 18.50
C ASN A 307 1.52 25.07 19.54
N PRO A 308 1.89 25.26 20.82
CA PRO A 308 0.91 25.57 21.86
C PRO A 308 0.24 26.95 21.69
N LEU A 309 0.89 27.85 20.95
CA LEU A 309 0.43 29.25 20.80
C LEU A 309 -0.45 29.48 19.56
N LEU A 310 -0.27 28.66 18.50
CA LEU A 310 -0.93 28.90 17.22
C LEU A 310 -1.76 27.69 16.79
N PRO A 311 -3.04 27.87 16.47
CA PRO A 311 -3.84 26.81 15.88
C PRO A 311 -3.38 26.51 14.45
N ASN A 312 -3.53 25.26 14.05
CA ASN A 312 -3.39 24.83 12.66
C ASN A 312 -4.78 24.56 12.05
N PRO A 313 -5.35 25.46 11.28
CA PRO A 313 -6.68 25.34 10.69
C PRO A 313 -6.69 24.44 9.43
N THR A 314 -5.54 23.95 9.00
CA THR A 314 -5.43 23.13 7.78
C THR A 314 -6.35 21.92 7.85
N VAL A 315 -7.08 21.67 6.79
CA VAL A 315 -7.97 20.51 6.62
C VAL A 315 -7.24 19.40 5.89
N PHE A 316 -6.68 19.69 4.72
CA PHE A 316 -5.95 18.74 3.89
C PHE A 316 -4.46 19.06 3.91
N GLN A 317 -3.76 18.59 4.95
CA GLN A 317 -2.35 18.97 5.14
C GLN A 317 -1.34 18.10 4.39
N LYS A 318 -1.70 16.93 3.89
CA LYS A 318 -0.78 15.98 3.24
C LYS A 318 -0.36 16.42 1.83
N THR A 319 0.31 17.54 1.73
CA THR A 319 0.69 18.13 0.44
C THR A 319 2.18 18.37 0.27
N THR A 320 3.00 18.10 1.28
CA THR A 320 4.46 18.28 1.20
C THR A 320 5.25 17.18 1.89
N ALA A 321 6.49 17.02 1.44
CA ALA A 321 7.49 16.15 2.04
C ALA A 321 8.87 16.82 2.01
N ILE A 322 9.85 16.22 2.68
CA ILE A 322 11.26 16.64 2.74
C ILE A 322 12.10 15.39 2.56
N ASN A 323 13.00 15.40 1.59
CA ASN A 323 13.93 14.31 1.28
C ASN A 323 15.41 14.71 1.39
N ASP A 324 15.69 15.89 1.99
CA ASP A 324 17.08 16.36 2.21
C ASP A 324 17.96 15.31 2.90
N PHE A 325 17.34 14.47 3.74
CA PHE A 325 18.03 13.44 4.51
C PHE A 325 17.79 12.02 3.98
N TYR A 326 17.25 11.88 2.77
CA TYR A 326 16.87 10.56 2.22
C TYR A 326 18.06 9.59 2.19
N PHE A 327 19.20 10.02 1.69
CA PHE A 327 20.41 9.20 1.59
C PHE A 327 21.41 9.41 2.72
N LYS A 328 21.39 10.55 3.39
CA LYS A 328 22.31 10.86 4.50
C LYS A 328 21.84 12.12 5.25
N GLY A 329 22.26 12.26 6.49
CA GLY A 329 21.99 13.43 7.31
C GLY A 329 23.24 14.02 7.96
N PRO A 330 23.11 15.15 8.69
CA PRO A 330 24.22 15.75 9.43
C PRO A 330 24.80 14.78 10.45
N GLY A 331 26.07 14.39 10.28
CA GLY A 331 26.74 13.45 11.19
C GLY A 331 26.31 11.98 11.04
N PHE A 332 25.49 11.65 10.03
CA PHE A 332 25.04 10.29 9.74
C PHE A 332 25.13 10.04 8.23
N ASN A 333 25.98 9.09 7.84
CA ASN A 333 26.36 8.86 6.44
C ASN A 333 25.54 7.77 5.74
N TYR A 334 24.43 7.34 6.34
CA TYR A 334 23.56 6.29 5.80
C TYR A 334 22.17 6.83 5.50
N PRO A 335 21.35 6.15 4.68
CA PRO A 335 20.00 6.55 4.39
C PRO A 335 19.13 6.69 5.65
N MET A 336 18.41 7.80 5.75
CA MET A 336 17.46 8.08 6.83
C MET A 336 16.00 7.99 6.34
N GLY A 337 15.78 8.01 5.01
CA GLY A 337 14.48 7.83 4.40
C GLY A 337 13.69 9.11 4.19
N ASN A 338 12.36 9.00 4.21
CA ASN A 338 11.42 10.03 3.80
C ASN A 338 10.70 10.67 4.99
N LEU A 339 10.57 11.98 4.96
CA LEU A 339 9.73 12.76 5.88
C LEU A 339 8.57 13.38 5.10
N GLN A 340 7.34 12.91 5.32
CA GLN A 340 6.15 13.42 4.64
C GLN A 340 5.05 13.84 5.61
N LEU A 341 4.21 14.80 5.21
CA LEU A 341 3.03 15.13 6.00
C LEU A 341 2.03 13.97 5.97
N LEU A 342 1.49 13.66 7.14
CA LEU A 342 0.29 12.84 7.31
C LEU A 342 -0.98 13.63 6.98
N GLY A 343 -2.07 12.94 6.75
CA GLY A 343 -3.40 13.50 6.93
C GLY A 343 -3.58 14.00 8.37
N LYS A 344 -4.46 14.99 8.56
CA LYS A 344 -4.69 15.61 9.87
C LYS A 344 -5.09 14.58 10.92
N LEU A 345 -4.28 14.39 11.96
CA LEU A 345 -4.64 13.56 13.10
C LEU A 345 -5.84 14.15 13.84
N GLN A 346 -6.75 13.29 14.25
CA GLN A 346 -7.96 13.68 14.96
C GLN A 346 -7.92 13.17 16.40
N ALA A 347 -8.56 13.87 17.30
CA ALA A 347 -8.56 13.52 18.74
C ALA A 347 -9.00 12.06 19.02
N GLY A 348 -9.95 11.52 18.24
CA GLY A 348 -10.37 10.13 18.35
C GLY A 348 -9.29 9.12 17.98
N MET A 349 -8.44 9.44 16.97
CA MET A 349 -7.29 8.59 16.61
C MET A 349 -6.24 8.61 17.72
N LEU A 350 -5.97 9.78 18.28
CA LEU A 350 -5.05 9.96 19.41
C LEU A 350 -5.56 9.22 20.66
N ALA A 351 -6.87 9.24 20.93
CA ALA A 351 -7.47 8.54 22.05
C ALA A 351 -7.28 7.02 21.98
N ALA A 352 -7.24 6.45 20.78
CA ALA A 352 -6.94 5.03 20.60
C ALA A 352 -5.49 4.69 21.01
N ALA A 353 -4.54 5.60 20.77
CA ALA A 353 -3.13 5.44 21.14
C ALA A 353 -2.81 5.87 22.59
N LYS A 354 -3.60 6.79 23.15
CA LYS A 354 -3.40 7.38 24.49
C LYS A 354 -4.71 7.41 25.28
N PRO A 355 -5.23 6.24 25.69
CA PRO A 355 -6.58 6.11 26.27
C PRO A 355 -6.76 6.84 27.60
N PHE A 356 -5.67 7.11 28.34
CA PHE A 356 -5.71 7.80 29.64
C PHE A 356 -5.64 9.33 29.53
N MET A 357 -5.45 9.91 28.35
CA MET A 357 -5.36 11.34 28.17
C MET A 357 -6.74 11.96 27.98
N PRO A 358 -7.07 13.09 28.67
CA PRO A 358 -8.37 13.74 28.50
C PRO A 358 -8.64 14.12 27.04
N LYS A 359 -9.86 13.88 26.57
CA LYS A 359 -10.26 14.19 25.17
C LYS A 359 -10.06 15.66 24.81
N SER A 360 -10.27 16.58 25.75
CA SER A 360 -10.05 18.03 25.54
C SER A 360 -8.58 18.34 25.25
N VAL A 361 -7.65 17.66 25.93
CA VAL A 361 -6.20 17.82 25.67
C VAL A 361 -5.84 17.25 24.29
N LEU A 362 -6.32 16.06 23.96
CA LEU A 362 -6.10 15.46 22.64
C LEU A 362 -6.67 16.33 21.52
N GLN A 363 -7.85 16.95 21.73
CA GLN A 363 -8.44 17.87 20.77
C GLN A 363 -7.61 19.14 20.61
N ALA A 364 -7.11 19.69 21.72
CA ALA A 364 -6.25 20.87 21.70
C ALA A 364 -4.94 20.59 20.97
N MET A 365 -4.34 19.42 21.18
CA MET A 365 -3.15 18.96 20.45
C MET A 365 -3.44 18.81 18.96
N ALA A 366 -4.48 18.08 18.58
CA ALA A 366 -4.88 17.87 17.19
C ALA A 366 -5.15 19.19 16.44
N ASN A 367 -5.75 20.17 17.11
CA ASN A 367 -6.04 21.48 16.50
C ASN A 367 -4.78 22.36 16.30
N ARG A 368 -3.64 21.98 16.89
CA ARG A 368 -2.40 22.76 16.87
C ARG A 368 -1.22 22.00 16.28
N SER A 369 -1.42 20.75 15.87
CA SER A 369 -0.34 19.92 15.35
C SER A 369 -0.15 20.09 13.86
N VAL A 370 1.08 19.82 13.44
CA VAL A 370 1.44 19.37 12.09
C VAL A 370 1.93 17.93 12.23
N ASP A 371 1.35 17.02 11.45
CA ASP A 371 1.52 15.60 11.66
C ASP A 371 2.36 15.00 10.51
N TRP A 372 3.37 14.21 10.86
CA TRP A 372 4.36 13.67 9.94
C TRP A 372 4.45 12.16 10.02
N TRP A 373 4.71 11.53 8.88
CA TRP A 373 5.37 10.24 8.81
C TRP A 373 6.86 10.42 8.60
N VAL A 374 7.64 9.79 9.47
CA VAL A 374 9.06 9.55 9.28
C VAL A 374 9.20 8.09 8.91
N MET A 375 9.74 7.81 7.74
CA MET A 375 9.80 6.45 7.20
C MET A 375 11.23 6.13 6.82
N SER A 376 11.78 5.04 7.37
CA SER A 376 13.06 4.46 6.96
C SER A 376 12.87 3.04 6.45
N GLU A 377 13.89 2.50 5.83
CA GLU A 377 13.91 1.17 5.26
C GLU A 377 14.12 0.10 6.35
N ASP A 378 13.37 -1.00 6.24
CA ASP A 378 13.65 -2.25 6.93
C ASP A 378 14.58 -3.11 6.08
N LEU A 379 15.49 -3.87 6.68
CA LEU A 379 16.49 -4.65 5.94
C LEU A 379 16.09 -6.13 5.85
N PRO A 380 16.52 -6.84 4.80
CA PRO A 380 16.21 -8.25 4.64
C PRO A 380 16.85 -9.09 5.77
N ASP A 381 16.02 -9.88 6.44
CA ASP A 381 16.42 -10.90 7.40
C ASP A 381 15.64 -12.18 7.06
N PRO A 382 16.30 -13.31 6.72
CA PRO A 382 15.61 -14.55 6.38
C PRO A 382 14.79 -15.14 7.54
N GLU A 383 15.03 -14.72 8.78
CA GLU A 383 14.22 -15.11 9.93
C GLU A 383 12.97 -14.24 10.13
N ASN A 384 12.93 -13.05 9.55
CA ASN A 384 11.69 -12.30 9.37
C ASN A 384 10.87 -12.98 8.26
N ARG A 385 9.79 -13.66 8.62
CA ARG A 385 9.11 -14.53 7.66
C ARG A 385 7.63 -14.78 7.93
N VAL A 386 6.94 -15.15 6.87
CA VAL A 386 5.57 -15.65 6.89
C VAL A 386 5.59 -17.18 6.80
N THR A 387 4.85 -17.85 7.67
CA THR A 387 4.66 -19.31 7.67
C THR A 387 3.20 -19.66 7.89
N LEU A 388 2.86 -20.94 7.70
CA LEU A 388 1.55 -21.48 8.08
C LEU A 388 1.67 -22.38 9.29
N GLY A 389 0.70 -22.28 10.20
CA GLY A 389 0.49 -23.27 11.25
C GLY A 389 -0.11 -24.56 10.69
N SER A 390 -0.10 -25.62 11.48
CA SER A 390 -0.70 -26.94 11.10
C SER A 390 -2.20 -26.86 10.82
N ASP A 391 -2.87 -25.87 11.38
CA ASP A 391 -4.29 -25.54 11.13
C ASP A 391 -4.50 -24.56 9.95
N GLY A 392 -3.43 -24.22 9.22
CA GLY A 392 -3.46 -23.31 8.06
C GLY A 392 -3.48 -21.82 8.42
N ARG A 393 -3.41 -21.47 9.72
CA ARG A 393 -3.32 -20.06 10.16
C ARG A 393 -2.03 -19.40 9.67
N ILE A 394 -2.09 -18.11 9.42
CA ILE A 394 -0.93 -17.31 9.02
C ILE A 394 -0.15 -16.88 10.27
N ASN A 395 1.12 -17.24 10.31
CA ASN A 395 2.07 -16.77 11.33
C ASN A 395 3.05 -15.79 10.67
N VAL A 396 3.31 -14.67 11.33
CA VAL A 396 4.28 -13.66 10.90
C VAL A 396 5.32 -13.49 12.00
N ARG A 397 6.57 -13.81 11.67
CA ARG A 397 7.71 -13.41 12.47
C ARG A 397 8.31 -12.17 11.85
N TRP A 398 8.35 -11.11 12.62
CA TRP A 398 9.03 -9.88 12.24
C TRP A 398 9.66 -9.24 13.46
N GLN A 399 10.90 -8.90 13.33
CA GLN A 399 11.68 -8.14 14.30
C GLN A 399 12.24 -6.94 13.56
N ALA A 400 11.95 -5.75 14.06
CA ALA A 400 12.49 -4.52 13.48
C ALA A 400 14.03 -4.55 13.49
N ASN A 401 14.60 -4.09 12.41
CA ASN A 401 16.02 -3.88 12.24
C ASN A 401 16.27 -2.48 11.67
N ASN A 402 17.52 -2.10 11.41
CA ASN A 402 17.86 -0.76 10.93
C ASN A 402 17.28 0.37 11.82
N LEU A 403 17.32 0.18 13.15
CA LEU A 403 16.68 1.09 14.13
C LEU A 403 17.44 2.40 14.35
N VAL A 404 18.61 2.57 13.77
CA VAL A 404 19.45 3.76 13.90
C VAL A 404 19.15 4.78 12.81
N ALA A 405 18.53 4.35 11.71
CA ALA A 405 18.13 5.18 10.58
C ALA A 405 16.92 6.07 10.88
#